data_f06098ee446644e85f68bd522436e652
#
_entry.id   f06098ee446644e85f68bd522436e652
#
_cell.length_a   1.000
_cell.length_b   1.000
_cell.length_c   1.000
_cell.angle_alpha   90.00
_cell.angle_beta   90.00
_cell.angle_gamma   90.00
#
_symmetry.space_group_name_H-M   'P 1'
#
loop_
_entity.id
_entity.type
_entity.pdbx_description
1 polymer ?
#
loop_
_entity_poly.entity_id
_entity_poly.type
_entity_poly.pdbx_seq_one_letter_code
_entity_poly.pdbx_strand_id
1 'polypeptide(L)'
;MKLKHVAGIVLVAMALSGCSTVKGWFAGKDAEAKKALEPAELVKFDATLKVDRIWSTNVGKGEGRIGVRQVPAVADGRVYAAAVEGGVHALDLQTGKQIWEYKPAKEKKKARLRLSGGPGVGDGVVVIGTLDGQVIALDAADGSEKWRARVPGEVITAPAVLQGLVFVRSNDGRITALDAASGEQRWFNAQELPSLTVRGNAPVAVGPGVLFIGNDDGTLSALAMQDGRPLWEQMIGAPEGRTELERMADVDGAPVLEGNTLYVTSFKNETMAIEGPTGRPLWSRDHGGAGGVAVSSGNVVVTDGKGTVYGLDKTTGAAMWSQQALARRSVTGPVIQGDYVVVGDYKGYLHWLRLADGALAARDRGGHDPVIAQPVVADGVLLVQNVDGKLAAYRLAN
;
A
#
# COMPACT_ATOMS: atom_id res chain seq x y z
N MET A 1 24.36 -30.01 -75.72
CA MET A 1 23.08 -29.64 -75.01
C MET A 1 22.94 -30.53 -73.80
N LYS A 2 23.57 -30.22 -72.62
CA LYS A 2 23.34 -30.87 -71.30
C LYS A 2 24.37 -30.30 -70.27
N LEU A 3 24.32 -28.99 -69.99
CA LEU A 3 25.13 -28.43 -68.91
C LEU A 3 24.50 -27.18 -68.30
N LYS A 4 23.18 -27.08 -68.23
CA LYS A 4 22.48 -25.92 -67.66
C LYS A 4 21.50 -26.24 -66.54
N HIS A 5 21.41 -27.49 -66.08
CA HIS A 5 20.42 -27.88 -65.04
C HIS A 5 21.00 -28.28 -63.69
N VAL A 6 22.33 -28.25 -63.52
CA VAL A 6 22.98 -28.63 -62.25
C VAL A 6 23.25 -27.43 -61.36
N ALA A 7 23.35 -26.21 -61.92
CA ALA A 7 23.63 -24.99 -61.14
C ALA A 7 22.41 -24.45 -60.37
N GLY A 8 21.17 -24.83 -60.76
CA GLY A 8 19.94 -24.34 -60.11
C GLY A 8 19.55 -25.05 -58.83
N ILE A 9 20.01 -26.27 -58.59
CA ILE A 9 19.64 -27.08 -57.41
C ILE A 9 20.52 -26.79 -56.20
N VAL A 10 21.77 -26.34 -56.38
CA VAL A 10 22.68 -26.02 -55.27
C VAL A 10 22.33 -24.67 -54.62
N LEU A 11 21.76 -23.72 -55.36
CA LEU A 11 21.36 -22.40 -54.83
C LEU A 11 20.06 -22.43 -54.00
N VAL A 12 19.19 -23.39 -54.23
CA VAL A 12 17.96 -23.57 -53.46
C VAL A 12 18.24 -24.33 -52.15
N ALA A 13 19.25 -25.19 -52.09
CA ALA A 13 19.63 -25.91 -50.87
C ALA A 13 20.32 -25.02 -49.81
N MET A 14 21.03 -23.94 -50.21
CA MET A 14 21.63 -22.98 -49.27
C MET A 14 20.62 -21.96 -48.67
N ALA A 15 19.47 -21.75 -49.30
CA ALA A 15 18.43 -20.83 -48.77
C ALA A 15 17.56 -21.47 -47.68
N LEU A 16 17.56 -22.81 -47.55
CA LEU A 16 16.74 -23.53 -46.55
C LEU A 16 17.46 -23.82 -45.23
N SER A 17 18.80 -23.70 -45.20
CA SER A 17 19.57 -23.91 -43.96
C SER A 17 19.79 -22.65 -43.13
N GLY A 18 19.46 -21.47 -43.63
CA GLY A 18 19.58 -20.17 -42.92
C GLY A 18 18.44 -19.83 -41.93
N CYS A 19 17.26 -20.43 -42.11
CA CYS A 19 16.09 -20.06 -41.30
C CYS A 19 16.06 -20.66 -39.89
N SER A 20 16.76 -21.72 -39.61
CA SER A 20 16.77 -22.36 -38.29
C SER A 20 17.71 -21.64 -37.30
N THR A 21 18.83 -21.13 -37.76
CA THR A 21 19.82 -20.42 -36.92
C THR A 21 19.32 -19.02 -36.54
N VAL A 22 18.60 -18.35 -37.45
CA VAL A 22 18.01 -17.03 -37.18
C VAL A 22 16.81 -17.14 -36.22
N LYS A 23 15.95 -18.15 -36.39
CA LYS A 23 14.86 -18.40 -35.42
C LYS A 23 15.37 -18.73 -34.04
N GLY A 24 16.44 -19.49 -33.89
CA GLY A 24 17.05 -19.82 -32.59
C GLY A 24 17.63 -18.59 -31.89
N TRP A 25 18.24 -17.65 -32.65
CA TRP A 25 18.80 -16.42 -32.10
C TRP A 25 17.75 -15.41 -31.64
N PHE A 26 16.66 -15.25 -32.39
CA PHE A 26 15.51 -14.43 -31.96
C PHE A 26 14.75 -15.09 -30.79
N ALA A 27 14.52 -16.39 -30.80
CA ALA A 27 13.91 -17.12 -29.70
C ALA A 27 14.73 -17.04 -28.40
N GLY A 28 16.06 -17.00 -28.48
CA GLY A 28 16.92 -16.78 -27.32
C GLY A 28 16.78 -15.37 -26.75
N LYS A 29 16.79 -14.34 -27.59
CA LYS A 29 16.61 -12.95 -27.16
C LYS A 29 15.21 -12.70 -26.57
N ASP A 30 14.18 -13.28 -27.17
CA ASP A 30 12.80 -13.18 -26.64
C ASP A 30 12.66 -13.91 -25.29
N ALA A 31 13.34 -15.04 -25.10
CA ALA A 31 13.37 -15.76 -23.83
C ALA A 31 14.15 -15.00 -22.75
N GLU A 32 15.29 -14.38 -23.09
CA GLU A 32 16.05 -13.53 -22.18
C GLU A 32 15.26 -12.25 -21.81
N ALA A 33 14.65 -11.59 -22.78
CA ALA A 33 13.79 -10.44 -22.55
C ALA A 33 12.59 -10.78 -21.65
N LYS A 34 11.95 -11.94 -21.86
CA LYS A 34 10.87 -12.43 -21.02
C LYS A 34 11.35 -12.74 -19.60
N LYS A 35 12.51 -13.41 -19.46
CA LYS A 35 13.13 -13.70 -18.17
C LYS A 35 13.50 -12.42 -17.41
N ALA A 36 13.92 -11.38 -18.11
CA ALA A 36 14.22 -10.07 -17.52
C ALA A 36 12.99 -9.38 -16.92
N LEU A 37 11.78 -9.75 -17.34
CA LEU A 37 10.51 -9.25 -16.80
C LEU A 37 9.94 -10.12 -15.68
N GLU A 38 10.45 -11.33 -15.50
CA GLU A 38 9.98 -12.23 -14.45
C GLU A 38 10.41 -11.73 -13.06
N PRO A 39 9.60 -12.00 -12.02
CA PRO A 39 9.99 -11.71 -10.64
C PRO A 39 11.30 -12.41 -10.27
N ALA A 40 12.17 -11.72 -9.55
CA ALA A 40 13.43 -12.30 -9.10
C ALA A 40 13.18 -13.59 -8.30
N GLU A 41 14.01 -14.60 -8.56
CA GLU A 41 14.02 -15.82 -7.73
C GLU A 41 14.44 -15.47 -6.30
N LEU A 42 13.85 -16.17 -5.33
CA LEU A 42 14.19 -15.95 -3.94
C LEU A 42 15.62 -16.43 -3.66
N VAL A 43 16.50 -15.51 -3.35
CA VAL A 43 17.87 -15.84 -2.95
C VAL A 43 17.87 -16.67 -1.67
N LYS A 44 18.80 -17.62 -1.57
CA LYS A 44 19.10 -18.35 -0.34
C LYS A 44 20.01 -17.48 0.53
N PHE A 45 19.77 -17.45 1.81
CA PHE A 45 20.60 -16.76 2.80
C PHE A 45 20.47 -17.48 4.16
N ASP A 46 21.46 -17.30 5.00
CA ASP A 46 21.42 -17.79 6.38
C ASP A 46 20.61 -16.82 7.24
N ALA A 47 19.50 -17.30 7.79
CA ALA A 47 18.65 -16.46 8.63
C ALA A 47 19.39 -16.07 9.92
N THR A 48 19.47 -14.75 10.16
CA THR A 48 20.08 -14.17 11.36
C THR A 48 19.04 -13.71 12.38
N LEU A 49 17.77 -13.80 12.02
CA LEU A 49 16.62 -13.43 12.84
C LEU A 49 15.65 -14.59 12.90
N LYS A 50 15.17 -14.92 14.08
CA LYS A 50 14.03 -15.82 14.29
C LYS A 50 12.76 -15.00 14.46
N VAL A 51 11.71 -15.37 13.74
CA VAL A 51 10.39 -14.73 13.78
C VAL A 51 9.35 -15.80 14.11
N ASP A 52 8.52 -15.52 15.10
CA ASP A 52 7.45 -16.42 15.51
C ASP A 52 6.09 -15.89 15.03
N ARG A 53 5.33 -16.72 14.30
CA ARG A 53 3.92 -16.44 14.02
C ARG A 53 3.13 -16.78 15.27
N ILE A 54 2.62 -15.76 15.96
CA ILE A 54 1.94 -15.95 17.25
C ILE A 54 0.48 -16.40 17.06
N TRP A 55 -0.18 -15.93 16.01
CA TRP A 55 -1.51 -16.41 15.62
C TRP A 55 -1.82 -16.11 14.15
N SER A 56 -2.85 -16.75 13.61
CA SER A 56 -3.47 -16.37 12.33
C SER A 56 -4.94 -16.75 12.30
N THR A 57 -5.75 -15.93 11.64
CA THR A 57 -7.19 -16.14 11.46
C THR A 57 -7.61 -15.72 10.05
N ASN A 58 -8.83 -16.06 9.65
CA ASN A 58 -9.45 -15.56 8.43
C ASN A 58 -10.61 -14.64 8.82
N VAL A 59 -10.61 -13.40 8.28
CA VAL A 59 -11.62 -12.38 8.56
C VAL A 59 -12.68 -12.28 7.46
N GLY A 60 -12.70 -13.22 6.54
CA GLY A 60 -13.71 -13.32 5.48
C GLY A 60 -13.07 -13.58 4.12
N LYS A 61 -13.82 -13.30 3.05
CA LYS A 61 -13.30 -13.37 1.68
C LYS A 61 -12.69 -12.02 1.33
N GLY A 62 -11.49 -12.06 0.80
CA GLY A 62 -10.71 -10.89 0.48
C GLY A 62 -11.18 -10.13 -0.75
N GLU A 63 -10.29 -9.33 -1.27
CA GLU A 63 -10.60 -8.33 -2.29
C GLU A 63 -10.78 -8.90 -3.72
N GLY A 64 -10.41 -10.17 -3.95
CA GLY A 64 -10.42 -10.77 -5.27
C GLY A 64 -9.46 -10.05 -6.23
N ARG A 65 -10.00 -9.26 -7.17
CA ARG A 65 -9.23 -8.46 -8.15
C ARG A 65 -9.69 -7.01 -8.18
N ILE A 66 -10.20 -6.49 -7.07
CA ILE A 66 -10.77 -5.14 -7.01
C ILE A 66 -9.72 -4.06 -6.72
N GLY A 67 -8.51 -4.45 -6.31
CA GLY A 67 -7.41 -3.52 -6.01
C GLY A 67 -7.57 -2.75 -4.69
N VAL A 68 -8.34 -3.29 -3.74
CA VAL A 68 -8.52 -2.70 -2.41
C VAL A 68 -7.40 -3.16 -1.49
N ARG A 69 -6.76 -2.24 -0.78
CA ARG A 69 -5.67 -2.51 0.17
C ARG A 69 -6.20 -2.39 1.59
N GLN A 70 -6.89 -3.40 2.08
CA GLN A 70 -7.39 -3.40 3.47
C GLN A 70 -6.24 -3.61 4.44
N VAL A 71 -6.10 -2.67 5.38
CA VAL A 71 -5.08 -2.66 6.43
C VAL A 71 -5.80 -2.80 7.77
N PRO A 72 -5.36 -3.67 8.69
CA PRO A 72 -5.94 -3.73 10.03
C PRO A 72 -5.60 -2.45 10.82
N ALA A 73 -6.54 -2.01 11.67
CA ALA A 73 -6.31 -0.93 12.62
C ALA A 73 -6.08 -1.51 14.03
N VAL A 74 -5.33 -0.80 14.86
CA VAL A 74 -5.04 -1.22 16.23
C VAL A 74 -5.32 -0.09 17.21
N ALA A 75 -6.07 -0.38 18.26
CA ALA A 75 -6.28 0.52 19.38
C ALA A 75 -6.57 -0.32 20.65
N ASP A 76 -6.11 0.13 21.80
CA ASP A 76 -6.40 -0.43 23.12
C ASP A 76 -6.18 -1.95 23.22
N GLY A 77 -5.08 -2.45 22.62
CA GLY A 77 -4.72 -3.88 22.60
C GLY A 77 -5.64 -4.74 21.72
N ARG A 78 -6.45 -4.14 20.87
CA ARG A 78 -7.34 -4.82 19.92
C ARG A 78 -6.92 -4.56 18.49
N VAL A 79 -7.11 -5.57 17.64
CA VAL A 79 -6.97 -5.49 16.19
C VAL A 79 -8.36 -5.47 15.57
N TYR A 80 -8.61 -4.46 14.76
CA TYR A 80 -9.82 -4.36 13.96
C TYR A 80 -9.45 -4.68 12.51
N ALA A 81 -10.10 -5.67 11.94
CA ALA A 81 -9.83 -6.09 10.56
C ALA A 81 -11.13 -6.33 9.80
N ALA A 82 -11.10 -6.11 8.50
CA ALA A 82 -12.25 -6.32 7.63
C ALA A 82 -11.83 -7.06 6.37
N ALA A 83 -12.76 -7.81 5.79
CA ALA A 83 -12.63 -8.35 4.44
C ALA A 83 -13.78 -7.84 3.57
N VAL A 84 -13.59 -7.82 2.25
CA VAL A 84 -14.59 -7.30 1.31
C VAL A 84 -15.93 -8.00 1.48
N GLU A 85 -15.92 -9.32 1.66
CA GLU A 85 -17.08 -10.15 1.98
C GLU A 85 -16.84 -10.93 3.28
N GLY A 86 -17.01 -10.31 4.42
CA GLY A 86 -16.77 -11.02 5.70
C GLY A 86 -17.37 -10.30 6.87
N GLY A 87 -17.27 -9.00 6.88
CA GLY A 87 -17.65 -8.17 8.00
C GLY A 87 -16.44 -7.48 8.63
N VAL A 88 -16.63 -6.94 9.82
CA VAL A 88 -15.60 -6.32 10.64
C VAL A 88 -15.40 -7.18 11.89
N HIS A 89 -14.15 -7.47 12.20
CA HIS A 89 -13.77 -8.29 13.35
C HIS A 89 -12.92 -7.48 14.31
N ALA A 90 -13.22 -7.56 15.60
CA ALA A 90 -12.30 -7.15 16.65
C ALA A 90 -11.66 -8.37 17.28
N LEU A 91 -10.34 -8.37 17.34
CA LEU A 91 -9.53 -9.47 17.86
C LEU A 91 -8.60 -8.93 18.96
N ASP A 92 -8.26 -9.77 19.91
CA ASP A 92 -7.19 -9.48 20.86
C ASP A 92 -5.83 -9.48 20.14
N LEU A 93 -5.05 -8.43 20.30
CA LEU A 93 -3.77 -8.24 19.59
C LEU A 93 -2.76 -9.36 19.88
N GLN A 94 -2.73 -9.87 21.10
CA GLN A 94 -1.72 -10.82 21.53
C GLN A 94 -2.08 -12.28 21.18
N THR A 95 -3.36 -12.61 21.21
CA THR A 95 -3.84 -13.99 21.08
C THR A 95 -4.60 -14.27 19.79
N GLY A 96 -5.04 -13.23 19.06
CA GLY A 96 -5.91 -13.36 17.90
C GLY A 96 -7.33 -13.83 18.24
N LYS A 97 -7.70 -13.91 19.53
CA LYS A 97 -9.03 -14.36 19.95
C LYS A 97 -10.05 -13.30 19.56
N GLN A 98 -11.14 -13.75 18.89
CA GLN A 98 -12.23 -12.86 18.50
C GLN A 98 -12.95 -12.32 19.73
N ILE A 99 -13.11 -11.00 19.79
CA ILE A 99 -13.87 -10.26 20.82
C ILE A 99 -15.29 -10.08 20.35
N TRP A 100 -15.46 -9.51 19.13
CA TRP A 100 -16.76 -9.36 18.48
C TRP A 100 -16.62 -9.44 16.94
N GLU A 101 -17.74 -9.62 16.27
CA GLU A 101 -17.85 -9.62 14.82
C GLU A 101 -19.11 -8.85 14.41
N TYR A 102 -18.97 -7.92 13.49
CA TYR A 102 -20.07 -7.23 12.85
C TYR A 102 -20.26 -7.76 11.43
N LYS A 103 -21.50 -8.18 11.12
CA LYS A 103 -21.90 -8.58 9.76
C LYS A 103 -22.97 -7.64 9.25
N PRO A 104 -22.71 -6.89 8.15
CA PRO A 104 -23.73 -6.05 7.55
C PRO A 104 -24.99 -6.88 7.24
N ALA A 105 -26.16 -6.34 7.59
CA ALA A 105 -27.43 -6.99 7.31
C ALA A 105 -27.61 -7.22 5.81
N LYS A 106 -28.07 -8.43 5.44
CA LYS A 106 -28.41 -8.74 4.05
C LYS A 106 -29.74 -8.04 3.73
N GLU A 107 -29.69 -7.00 2.92
CA GLU A 107 -30.92 -6.43 2.36
C GLU A 107 -31.52 -7.41 1.34
N LYS A 108 -32.81 -7.73 1.51
CA LYS A 108 -33.57 -8.56 0.55
C LYS A 108 -33.49 -7.93 -0.82
N LYS A 109 -32.95 -8.64 -1.83
CA LYS A 109 -32.80 -8.26 -3.24
C LYS A 109 -31.66 -7.28 -3.59
N LYS A 110 -30.78 -6.86 -2.66
CA LYS A 110 -29.58 -6.09 -2.99
C LYS A 110 -28.33 -6.97 -2.95
N ALA A 111 -27.33 -6.59 -3.73
CA ALA A 111 -25.99 -7.21 -3.65
C ALA A 111 -25.43 -7.08 -2.23
N ARG A 112 -24.59 -8.03 -1.81
CA ARG A 112 -23.90 -7.91 -0.52
C ARG A 112 -23.08 -6.63 -0.49
N LEU A 113 -23.13 -5.94 0.64
CA LEU A 113 -22.31 -4.80 0.91
C LEU A 113 -20.81 -5.22 0.86
N ARG A 114 -20.01 -4.51 0.06
CA ARG A 114 -18.58 -4.78 -0.09
C ARG A 114 -17.78 -3.75 0.70
N LEU A 115 -17.19 -4.21 1.81
CA LEU A 115 -16.35 -3.37 2.66
C LEU A 115 -15.01 -3.12 1.96
N SER A 116 -14.56 -1.88 1.90
CA SER A 116 -13.38 -1.53 1.11
C SER A 116 -12.44 -0.53 1.79
N GLY A 117 -12.96 0.44 2.51
CA GLY A 117 -12.16 1.48 3.15
C GLY A 117 -12.08 1.28 4.66
N GLY A 118 -10.95 0.83 5.14
CA GLY A 118 -10.72 0.68 6.55
C GLY A 118 -10.50 -0.76 7.00
N PRO A 119 -10.60 -1.02 8.33
CA PRO A 119 -11.17 -0.12 9.33
C PRO A 119 -10.26 1.03 9.76
N GLY A 120 -10.85 2.17 10.14
CA GLY A 120 -10.23 3.21 10.94
C GLY A 120 -10.79 3.15 12.37
N VAL A 121 -10.00 3.49 13.37
CA VAL A 121 -10.40 3.44 14.78
C VAL A 121 -9.92 4.66 15.55
N GLY A 122 -10.78 5.19 16.41
CA GLY A 122 -10.50 6.31 17.32
C GLY A 122 -11.75 6.72 18.07
N ASP A 123 -11.62 7.49 19.13
CA ASP A 123 -12.73 8.06 19.92
C ASP A 123 -13.83 7.03 20.28
N GLY A 124 -13.46 5.74 20.49
CA GLY A 124 -14.39 4.66 20.84
C GLY A 124 -15.24 4.16 19.66
N VAL A 125 -14.95 4.54 18.42
CA VAL A 125 -15.66 4.06 17.24
C VAL A 125 -14.71 3.40 16.25
N VAL A 126 -15.22 2.39 15.53
CA VAL A 126 -14.58 1.76 14.38
C VAL A 126 -15.36 2.14 13.13
N VAL A 127 -14.69 2.70 12.14
CA VAL A 127 -15.35 3.19 10.92
C VAL A 127 -14.85 2.42 9.71
N ILE A 128 -15.78 1.99 8.87
CA ILE A 128 -15.50 1.24 7.64
C ILE A 128 -16.22 1.89 6.45
N GLY A 129 -15.51 2.00 5.34
CA GLY A 129 -16.07 2.43 4.06
C GLY A 129 -16.47 1.27 3.16
N THR A 130 -17.24 1.57 2.11
CA THR A 130 -17.74 0.60 1.14
C THR A 130 -17.51 1.07 -0.30
N LEU A 131 -17.56 0.13 -1.26
CA LEU A 131 -17.44 0.42 -2.69
C LEU A 131 -18.62 1.20 -3.28
N ASP A 132 -19.73 1.31 -2.57
CA ASP A 132 -20.90 2.11 -2.97
C ASP A 132 -21.07 3.40 -2.15
N GLY A 133 -19.99 3.85 -1.50
CA GLY A 133 -19.93 5.14 -0.80
C GLY A 133 -20.64 5.16 0.55
N GLN A 134 -20.97 4.00 1.14
CA GLN A 134 -21.46 4.00 2.52
C GLN A 134 -20.30 4.06 3.50
N VAL A 135 -20.51 4.77 4.60
CA VAL A 135 -19.61 4.84 5.74
C VAL A 135 -20.39 4.32 6.95
N ILE A 136 -19.86 3.32 7.62
CA ILE A 136 -20.52 2.65 8.74
C ILE A 136 -19.64 2.82 9.98
N ALA A 137 -20.21 3.34 11.06
CA ALA A 137 -19.55 3.42 12.34
C ALA A 137 -20.12 2.38 13.32
N LEU A 138 -19.21 1.69 13.98
CA LEU A 138 -19.48 0.67 14.98
C LEU A 138 -18.92 1.13 16.33
N ASP A 139 -19.55 0.70 17.40
CA ASP A 139 -18.97 0.84 18.73
C ASP A 139 -17.72 -0.04 18.86
N ALA A 140 -16.60 0.53 19.28
CA ALA A 140 -15.33 -0.20 19.39
C ALA A 140 -15.37 -1.28 20.49
N ALA A 141 -16.26 -1.16 21.47
CA ALA A 141 -16.33 -2.09 22.59
C ALA A 141 -17.02 -3.40 22.20
N ASP A 142 -18.14 -3.34 21.46
CA ASP A 142 -19.02 -4.49 21.21
C ASP A 142 -19.40 -4.72 19.73
N GLY A 143 -19.01 -3.80 18.82
CA GLY A 143 -19.29 -3.91 17.39
C GLY A 143 -20.72 -3.53 16.99
N SER A 144 -21.54 -2.99 17.89
CA SER A 144 -22.89 -2.51 17.56
C SER A 144 -22.83 -1.32 16.59
N GLU A 145 -23.71 -1.30 15.60
CA GLU A 145 -23.78 -0.21 14.62
C GLU A 145 -24.33 1.05 15.27
N LYS A 146 -23.54 2.14 15.23
CA LYS A 146 -23.92 3.45 15.78
C LYS A 146 -24.66 4.30 14.75
N TRP A 147 -24.09 4.41 13.56
CA TRP A 147 -24.67 5.21 12.48
C TRP A 147 -24.17 4.76 11.11
N ARG A 148 -24.88 5.19 10.08
CA ARG A 148 -24.45 5.12 8.67
C ARG A 148 -24.56 6.49 8.03
N ALA A 149 -23.56 6.81 7.22
CA ALA A 149 -23.54 7.97 6.34
C ALA A 149 -23.28 7.55 4.90
N ARG A 150 -23.39 8.48 3.97
CA ARG A 150 -23.08 8.27 2.57
C ARG A 150 -22.21 9.41 2.05
N VAL A 151 -21.15 9.04 1.31
CA VAL A 151 -20.32 9.97 0.53
C VAL A 151 -20.50 9.68 -0.96
N PRO A 152 -20.21 10.63 -1.87
CA PRO A 152 -20.50 10.47 -3.31
C PRO A 152 -19.73 9.35 -4.00
N GLY A 153 -18.44 9.14 -3.64
CA GLY A 153 -17.56 8.17 -4.28
C GLY A 153 -17.32 6.90 -3.45
N GLU A 154 -16.62 5.93 -4.05
CA GLU A 154 -16.15 4.74 -3.34
C GLU A 154 -15.19 5.15 -2.21
N VAL A 155 -15.27 4.49 -1.07
CA VAL A 155 -14.31 4.63 0.05
C VAL A 155 -13.40 3.42 0.06
N ILE A 156 -12.18 3.57 -0.44
CA ILE A 156 -11.22 2.48 -0.63
C ILE A 156 -10.02 2.55 0.32
N THR A 157 -9.92 3.60 1.11
CA THR A 157 -8.90 3.78 2.15
C THR A 157 -9.53 3.93 3.53
N ALA A 158 -8.76 3.62 4.58
CA ALA A 158 -9.23 3.69 5.94
C ALA A 158 -9.61 5.13 6.33
N PRO A 159 -10.81 5.38 6.88
CA PRO A 159 -11.13 6.65 7.49
C PRO A 159 -10.20 6.96 8.67
N ALA A 160 -9.82 8.22 8.84
CA ALA A 160 -9.13 8.66 10.06
C ALA A 160 -10.17 9.13 11.09
N VAL A 161 -9.99 8.74 12.35
CA VAL A 161 -10.94 9.08 13.44
C VAL A 161 -10.15 9.77 14.55
N LEU A 162 -10.49 11.03 14.84
CA LEU A 162 -9.78 11.82 15.84
C LEU A 162 -10.60 13.06 16.25
N GLN A 163 -10.56 13.40 17.54
CA GLN A 163 -11.14 14.63 18.10
C GLN A 163 -12.62 14.83 17.75
N GLY A 164 -13.40 13.76 17.81
CA GLY A 164 -14.84 13.78 17.53
C GLY A 164 -15.19 13.87 16.04
N LEU A 165 -14.22 13.72 15.13
CA LEU A 165 -14.42 13.77 13.69
C LEU A 165 -13.95 12.47 13.02
N VAL A 166 -14.61 12.13 11.92
CA VAL A 166 -14.25 11.05 11.02
C VAL A 166 -13.94 11.65 9.65
N PHE A 167 -12.72 11.48 9.18
CA PHE A 167 -12.29 11.98 7.87
C PHE A 167 -12.31 10.85 6.87
N VAL A 168 -13.16 10.97 5.86
CA VAL A 168 -13.39 9.97 4.83
C VAL A 168 -12.87 10.51 3.50
N ARG A 169 -11.91 9.81 2.93
CA ARG A 169 -11.49 10.05 1.55
C ARG A 169 -12.27 9.16 0.60
N SER A 170 -12.90 9.74 -0.41
CA SER A 170 -13.54 9.00 -1.49
C SER A 170 -12.77 9.15 -2.80
N ASN A 171 -12.92 8.17 -3.70
CA ASN A 171 -12.15 8.10 -4.95
C ASN A 171 -12.58 9.14 -6.01
N ASP A 172 -13.51 10.02 -5.69
CA ASP A 172 -13.90 11.18 -6.49
C ASP A 172 -13.12 12.46 -6.12
N GLY A 173 -11.99 12.33 -5.38
CA GLY A 173 -11.14 13.45 -4.97
C GLY A 173 -11.64 14.22 -3.75
N ARG A 174 -12.65 13.70 -3.02
CA ARG A 174 -13.20 14.38 -1.84
C ARG A 174 -12.64 13.86 -0.53
N ILE A 175 -12.46 14.81 0.39
CA ILE A 175 -12.36 14.56 1.82
C ILE A 175 -13.63 15.08 2.47
N THR A 176 -14.33 14.22 3.20
CA THR A 176 -15.53 14.56 3.94
C THR A 176 -15.27 14.37 5.44
N ALA A 177 -15.51 15.39 6.24
CA ALA A 177 -15.51 15.28 7.69
C ALA A 177 -16.93 15.03 8.19
N LEU A 178 -17.09 13.94 8.95
CA LEU A 178 -18.32 13.56 9.61
C LEU A 178 -18.15 13.69 11.13
N ASP A 179 -19.22 13.98 11.82
CA ASP A 179 -19.26 13.91 13.28
C ASP A 179 -19.14 12.46 13.74
N ALA A 180 -18.22 12.16 14.64
CA ALA A 180 -17.95 10.79 15.08
C ALA A 180 -19.11 10.16 15.88
N ALA A 181 -19.96 10.97 16.52
CA ALA A 181 -21.09 10.49 17.32
C ALA A 181 -22.35 10.25 16.48
N SER A 182 -22.60 11.10 15.46
CA SER A 182 -23.86 11.10 14.69
C SER A 182 -23.72 10.69 13.22
N GLY A 183 -22.52 10.80 12.64
CA GLY A 183 -22.29 10.62 11.20
C GLY A 183 -22.74 11.82 10.34
N GLU A 184 -23.17 12.93 10.96
CA GLU A 184 -23.55 14.13 10.23
C GLU A 184 -22.33 14.78 9.58
N GLN A 185 -22.50 15.24 8.32
CA GLN A 185 -21.43 15.94 7.61
C GLN A 185 -21.18 17.32 8.25
N ARG A 186 -19.94 17.58 8.63
CA ARG A 186 -19.47 18.86 9.16
C ARG A 186 -18.98 19.76 8.04
N TRP A 187 -18.11 19.24 7.20
CA TRP A 187 -17.57 19.94 6.03
C TRP A 187 -17.09 18.94 4.97
N PHE A 188 -16.79 19.41 3.78
CA PHE A 188 -16.04 18.66 2.77
C PHE A 188 -15.09 19.60 2.02
N ASN A 189 -14.01 19.01 1.47
CA ASN A 189 -13.11 19.62 0.50
C ASN A 189 -13.03 18.69 -0.72
N ALA A 190 -13.00 19.24 -1.91
CA ALA A 190 -12.92 18.49 -3.16
C ALA A 190 -11.78 19.03 -4.03
N GLN A 191 -11.01 18.12 -4.60
CA GLN A 191 -9.96 18.43 -5.57
C GLN A 191 -10.34 17.88 -6.94
N GLU A 192 -9.85 18.54 -7.98
CA GLU A 192 -9.99 18.04 -9.34
C GLU A 192 -9.07 16.82 -9.54
N LEU A 193 -9.62 15.78 -10.17
CA LEU A 193 -8.86 14.58 -10.49
C LEU A 193 -8.19 14.73 -11.86
N PRO A 194 -6.96 14.24 -12.04
CA PRO A 194 -6.35 14.07 -13.35
C PRO A 194 -7.16 13.07 -14.20
N SER A 195 -6.94 13.10 -15.51
CA SER A 195 -7.66 12.22 -16.46
C SER A 195 -7.36 10.73 -16.27
N LEU A 196 -6.21 10.39 -15.70
CA LEU A 196 -5.81 9.03 -15.35
C LEU A 196 -5.10 9.02 -14.00
N THR A 197 -5.54 8.13 -13.10
CA THR A 197 -4.95 7.92 -11.77
C THR A 197 -4.70 6.44 -11.54
N VAL A 198 -3.77 6.12 -10.63
CA VAL A 198 -3.69 4.78 -10.06
C VAL A 198 -4.92 4.55 -9.19
N ARG A 199 -5.54 3.36 -9.25
CA ARG A 199 -6.61 3.03 -8.30
C ARG A 199 -6.00 2.81 -6.92
N GLY A 200 -5.79 3.87 -6.20
CA GLY A 200 -5.29 3.93 -4.85
C GLY A 200 -5.71 5.27 -4.24
N ASN A 201 -5.72 5.38 -2.96
CA ASN A 201 -5.87 6.65 -2.27
C ASN A 201 -5.02 6.58 -1.01
N ALA A 202 -4.14 7.55 -0.80
CA ALA A 202 -3.41 7.64 0.46
C ALA A 202 -4.39 7.74 1.64
N PRO A 203 -4.18 7.00 2.73
CA PRO A 203 -4.83 7.31 3.99
C PRO A 203 -4.52 8.74 4.42
N VAL A 204 -5.48 9.39 5.06
CA VAL A 204 -5.28 10.74 5.61
C VAL A 204 -4.32 10.64 6.78
N ALA A 205 -3.20 11.36 6.72
CA ALA A 205 -2.32 11.53 7.88
C ALA A 205 -2.80 12.71 8.72
N VAL A 206 -2.71 12.56 10.04
CA VAL A 206 -3.25 13.54 10.97
C VAL A 206 -2.15 14.13 11.83
N GLY A 207 -2.12 15.45 11.91
CA GLY A 207 -1.26 16.22 12.83
C GLY A 207 -2.08 17.06 13.79
N PRO A 208 -1.44 17.86 14.66
CA PRO A 208 -2.13 18.76 15.58
C PRO A 208 -2.95 19.81 14.82
N GLY A 209 -4.27 19.57 14.69
CA GLY A 209 -5.21 20.47 14.01
C GLY A 209 -5.10 20.51 12.48
N VAL A 210 -4.33 19.60 11.87
CA VAL A 210 -4.05 19.57 10.43
C VAL A 210 -4.24 18.16 9.87
N LEU A 211 -4.81 18.07 8.68
CA LEU A 211 -4.86 16.85 7.86
C LEU A 211 -3.87 16.96 6.71
N PHE A 212 -3.14 15.89 6.43
CA PHE A 212 -2.23 15.81 5.30
C PHE A 212 -2.74 14.74 4.33
N ILE A 213 -2.90 15.13 3.07
CA ILE A 213 -3.60 14.34 2.06
C ILE A 213 -2.72 14.27 0.81
N GLY A 214 -2.27 13.08 0.48
CA GLY A 214 -1.62 12.83 -0.80
C GLY A 214 -2.65 12.82 -1.92
N ASN A 215 -2.41 13.53 -3.01
CA ASN A 215 -3.36 13.69 -4.12
C ASN A 215 -2.91 12.93 -5.36
N ASP A 216 -3.87 12.70 -6.25
CA ASP A 216 -3.67 11.93 -7.48
C ASP A 216 -2.93 12.74 -8.56
N ASP A 217 -2.81 14.07 -8.39
CA ASP A 217 -2.04 14.97 -9.25
C ASP A 217 -0.55 15.09 -8.86
N GLY A 218 -0.11 14.35 -7.85
CA GLY A 218 1.26 14.36 -7.35
C GLY A 218 1.53 15.38 -6.26
N THR A 219 0.51 16.07 -5.76
CA THR A 219 0.64 17.01 -4.66
C THR A 219 0.36 16.38 -3.30
N LEU A 220 0.84 17.04 -2.25
CA LEU A 220 0.45 16.84 -0.86
C LEU A 220 -0.21 18.12 -0.36
N SER A 221 -1.46 18.02 0.07
CA SER A 221 -2.21 19.14 0.64
C SER A 221 -2.27 19.06 2.15
N ALA A 222 -2.18 20.20 2.83
CA ALA A 222 -2.53 20.35 4.23
C ALA A 222 -3.84 21.11 4.38
N LEU A 223 -4.78 20.54 5.12
CA LEU A 223 -6.07 21.18 5.41
C LEU A 223 -6.23 21.39 6.91
N ALA A 224 -6.88 22.49 7.29
CA ALA A 224 -7.30 22.68 8.66
C ALA A 224 -8.34 21.63 9.05
N MET A 225 -8.12 20.93 10.15
CA MET A 225 -8.96 19.81 10.59
C MET A 225 -10.41 20.24 10.87
N GLN A 226 -10.62 21.46 11.38
CA GLN A 226 -11.93 21.92 11.88
C GLN A 226 -12.90 22.29 10.77
N ASP A 227 -12.42 22.84 9.67
CA ASP A 227 -13.25 23.43 8.60
C ASP A 227 -12.86 23.02 7.19
N GLY A 228 -11.80 22.19 7.03
CA GLY A 228 -11.31 21.73 5.73
C GLY A 228 -10.64 22.81 4.88
N ARG A 229 -10.34 23.98 5.45
CA ARG A 229 -9.71 25.09 4.73
C ARG A 229 -8.26 24.71 4.34
N PRO A 230 -7.85 24.91 3.08
CA PRO A 230 -6.47 24.71 2.65
C PRO A 230 -5.49 25.60 3.43
N LEU A 231 -4.39 25.02 3.90
CA LEU A 231 -3.30 25.71 4.59
C LEU A 231 -2.11 25.90 3.66
N TRP A 232 -1.69 24.81 3.01
CA TRP A 232 -0.64 24.81 2.00
C TRP A 232 -0.76 23.59 1.10
N GLU A 233 -0.09 23.63 -0.04
CA GLU A 233 0.06 22.53 -0.98
C GLU A 233 1.50 22.46 -1.47
N GLN A 234 2.05 21.25 -1.62
CA GLN A 234 3.41 20.97 -2.05
C GLN A 234 3.42 19.90 -3.13
N MET A 235 4.04 20.17 -4.29
CA MET A 235 4.30 19.18 -5.32
C MET A 235 5.34 18.16 -4.81
N ILE A 236 4.99 16.87 -4.84
CA ILE A 236 5.87 15.77 -4.47
C ILE A 236 6.41 15.09 -5.72
N GLY A 237 5.56 14.75 -6.67
CA GLY A 237 5.93 14.16 -7.95
C GLY A 237 5.34 14.95 -9.10
N ALA A 238 6.18 15.50 -9.98
CA ALA A 238 5.69 16.27 -11.12
C ALA A 238 5.03 15.35 -12.16
N PRO A 239 3.82 15.68 -12.67
CA PRO A 239 3.11 14.89 -13.69
C PRO A 239 3.72 15.13 -15.08
N GLU A 240 5.01 14.82 -15.24
CA GLU A 240 5.75 15.00 -16.48
C GLU A 240 5.65 13.79 -17.40
N GLY A 241 5.51 14.01 -18.71
CA GLY A 241 5.46 12.97 -19.72
C GLY A 241 4.66 13.37 -20.96
N ARG A 242 4.73 12.55 -22.00
CA ARG A 242 4.03 12.78 -23.27
C ARG A 242 2.65 12.12 -23.32
N THR A 243 2.46 11.07 -22.54
CA THR A 243 1.20 10.32 -22.43
C THR A 243 0.61 10.48 -21.05
N GLU A 244 -0.71 10.26 -20.89
CA GLU A 244 -1.38 10.29 -19.59
C GLU A 244 -0.75 9.27 -18.63
N LEU A 245 -0.36 8.09 -19.12
CA LEU A 245 0.32 7.08 -18.31
C LEU A 245 1.67 7.57 -17.77
N GLU A 246 2.46 8.29 -18.58
CA GLU A 246 3.71 8.88 -18.15
C GLU A 246 3.50 10.03 -17.15
N ARG A 247 2.35 10.69 -17.16
CA ARG A 247 2.00 11.79 -16.27
C ARG A 247 1.45 11.35 -14.91
N MET A 248 1.15 10.06 -14.73
CA MET A 248 0.70 9.57 -13.43
C MET A 248 1.75 9.88 -12.36
N ALA A 249 1.35 10.57 -11.31
CA ALA A 249 2.26 11.08 -10.27
C ALA A 249 1.75 10.82 -8.84
N ASP A 250 0.63 10.15 -8.74
CA ASP A 250 -0.16 9.90 -7.52
C ASP A 250 0.68 9.77 -6.24
N VAL A 251 0.22 10.38 -5.18
CA VAL A 251 0.75 10.22 -3.81
C VAL A 251 -0.17 9.26 -3.07
N ASP A 252 0.02 7.95 -3.29
CA ASP A 252 -0.85 6.88 -2.79
C ASP A 252 -0.42 6.30 -1.44
N GLY A 253 0.85 6.47 -1.08
CA GLY A 253 1.37 6.05 0.21
C GLY A 253 0.95 7.00 1.32
N ALA A 254 0.63 6.46 2.51
CA ALA A 254 0.34 7.29 3.66
C ALA A 254 1.54 8.21 3.99
N PRO A 255 1.35 9.53 4.07
CA PRO A 255 2.37 10.40 4.63
C PRO A 255 2.61 10.05 6.10
N VAL A 256 3.86 10.13 6.55
CA VAL A 256 4.21 9.87 7.97
C VAL A 256 4.68 11.17 8.61
N LEU A 257 3.96 11.61 9.63
CA LEU A 257 4.34 12.75 10.46
C LEU A 257 5.15 12.27 11.67
N GLU A 258 6.36 12.76 11.82
CA GLU A 258 7.18 12.56 13.02
C GLU A 258 7.68 13.91 13.55
N GLY A 259 7.24 14.26 14.73
CA GLY A 259 7.43 15.63 15.26
C GLY A 259 6.80 16.65 14.32
N ASN A 260 7.62 17.55 13.76
CA ASN A 260 7.19 18.57 12.79
C ASN A 260 7.56 18.22 11.35
N THR A 261 8.08 17.03 11.07
CA THR A 261 8.51 16.63 9.73
C THR A 261 7.57 15.59 9.15
N LEU A 262 7.09 15.85 7.95
CA LEU A 262 6.36 14.90 7.11
C LEU A 262 7.31 14.21 6.15
N TYR A 263 7.17 12.91 6.03
CA TYR A 263 7.83 12.09 5.02
C TYR A 263 6.78 11.53 4.09
N VAL A 264 6.98 11.71 2.79
CA VAL A 264 6.01 11.32 1.76
C VAL A 264 6.72 10.84 0.51
N THR A 265 6.11 9.91 -0.21
CA THR A 265 6.63 9.40 -1.48
C THR A 265 5.53 9.38 -2.54
N SER A 266 5.92 9.52 -3.82
CA SER A 266 5.03 9.53 -4.97
C SER A 266 5.24 8.33 -5.89
N PHE A 267 4.27 8.05 -6.74
CA PHE A 267 4.37 7.07 -7.81
C PHE A 267 5.56 7.33 -8.76
N LYS A 268 5.97 8.59 -8.90
CA LYS A 268 7.15 9.03 -9.71
C LYS A 268 8.50 8.68 -9.07
N ASN A 269 8.53 7.85 -8.03
CA ASN A 269 9.71 7.46 -7.26
C ASN A 269 10.39 8.62 -6.52
N GLU A 270 9.68 9.68 -6.23
CA GLU A 270 10.21 10.80 -5.48
C GLU A 270 9.82 10.67 -4.00
N THR A 271 10.77 10.88 -3.10
CA THR A 271 10.53 10.94 -1.65
C THR A 271 11.01 12.27 -1.12
N MET A 272 10.17 12.88 -0.31
CA MET A 272 10.41 14.22 0.23
C MET A 272 10.21 14.25 1.75
N ALA A 273 11.07 14.98 2.45
CA ALA A 273 10.81 15.45 3.81
C ALA A 273 10.37 16.89 3.76
N ILE A 274 9.32 17.21 4.50
CA ILE A 274 8.62 18.51 4.46
C ILE A 274 8.42 19.00 5.90
N GLU A 275 8.62 20.29 6.12
CA GLU A 275 8.23 20.94 7.36
C GLU A 275 6.69 21.01 7.45
N GLY A 276 6.09 20.23 8.36
CA GLY A 276 4.64 20.06 8.44
C GLY A 276 3.83 21.35 8.56
N PRO A 277 4.21 22.31 9.43
CA PRO A 277 3.46 23.55 9.58
C PRO A 277 3.47 24.47 8.34
N THR A 278 4.50 24.44 7.51
CA THR A 278 4.68 25.40 6.41
C THR A 278 4.59 24.80 5.01
N GLY A 279 4.72 23.46 4.88
CA GLY A 279 4.84 22.80 3.59
C GLY A 279 6.21 22.94 2.92
N ARG A 280 7.20 23.57 3.58
CA ARG A 280 8.52 23.83 3.01
C ARG A 280 9.31 22.52 2.89
N PRO A 281 9.84 22.18 1.69
CA PRO A 281 10.71 21.02 1.51
C PRO A 281 12.01 21.18 2.35
N LEU A 282 12.41 20.11 3.02
CA LEU A 282 13.68 20.00 3.72
C LEU A 282 14.69 19.26 2.86
N TRP A 283 14.28 18.18 2.22
CA TRP A 283 15.04 17.46 1.19
C TRP A 283 14.10 16.69 0.26
N SER A 284 14.57 16.40 -0.97
CA SER A 284 13.94 15.53 -1.95
C SER A 284 14.94 14.56 -2.54
N ARG A 285 14.50 13.32 -2.87
CA ARG A 285 15.32 12.26 -3.50
C ARG A 285 14.47 11.42 -4.44
N ASP A 286 15.10 10.96 -5.52
CA ASP A 286 14.52 10.11 -6.58
C ASP A 286 14.55 8.61 -6.21
N HIS A 287 14.17 8.31 -4.98
CA HIS A 287 13.98 6.95 -4.46
C HIS A 287 12.61 6.89 -3.79
N GLY A 288 11.74 5.99 -4.24
CA GLY A 288 10.40 5.88 -3.66
C GLY A 288 9.44 5.15 -4.58
N GLY A 289 8.17 5.26 -4.29
CA GLY A 289 7.07 4.63 -5.04
C GLY A 289 5.74 4.74 -4.30
N ALA A 290 4.68 4.19 -4.87
CA ALA A 290 3.32 4.27 -4.33
C ALA A 290 3.09 3.49 -3.02
N GLY A 291 4.11 2.83 -2.46
CA GLY A 291 3.98 1.97 -1.28
C GLY A 291 3.94 2.68 0.06
N GLY A 292 4.25 3.96 0.10
CA GLY A 292 4.40 4.73 1.33
C GLY A 292 5.80 4.63 1.94
N VAL A 293 5.97 5.23 3.10
CA VAL A 293 7.24 5.32 3.81
C VAL A 293 7.16 4.65 5.18
N ALA A 294 8.31 4.21 5.71
CA ALA A 294 8.49 3.88 7.12
C ALA A 294 9.61 4.74 7.70
N VAL A 295 9.43 5.25 8.92
CA VAL A 295 10.35 6.18 9.56
C VAL A 295 10.81 5.61 10.89
N SER A 296 12.12 5.72 11.16
CA SER A 296 12.74 5.39 12.44
C SER A 296 13.51 6.59 13.00
N SER A 297 14.23 6.41 14.07
CA SER A 297 15.08 7.46 14.68
C SER A 297 16.13 8.01 13.70
N GLY A 298 16.68 7.18 12.80
CA GLY A 298 17.76 7.57 11.86
C GLY A 298 17.46 7.34 10.39
N ASN A 299 16.44 6.56 10.05
CA ASN A 299 16.18 6.13 8.67
C ASN A 299 14.79 6.50 8.19
N VAL A 300 14.69 6.81 6.90
CA VAL A 300 13.47 6.73 6.11
C VAL A 300 13.62 5.55 5.15
N VAL A 301 12.66 4.63 5.15
CA VAL A 301 12.69 3.47 4.28
C VAL A 301 11.56 3.56 3.28
N VAL A 302 11.87 3.28 2.01
CA VAL A 302 10.92 3.30 0.89
C VAL A 302 11.12 2.10 -0.02
N THR A 303 10.10 1.79 -0.81
CA THR A 303 10.16 0.76 -1.86
C THR A 303 9.83 1.39 -3.20
N ASP A 304 10.60 1.06 -4.25
CA ASP A 304 10.29 1.50 -5.61
C ASP A 304 9.36 0.51 -6.35
N GLY A 305 8.81 0.95 -7.47
CA GLY A 305 7.95 0.12 -8.33
C GLY A 305 8.67 -1.09 -8.95
N LYS A 306 10.01 -1.14 -8.89
CA LYS A 306 10.83 -2.27 -9.36
C LYS A 306 11.08 -3.30 -8.28
N GLY A 307 10.68 -3.01 -7.03
CA GLY A 307 10.87 -3.90 -5.88
C GLY A 307 12.21 -3.74 -5.18
N THR A 308 12.90 -2.62 -5.38
CA THR A 308 14.07 -2.25 -4.59
C THR A 308 13.60 -1.60 -3.28
N VAL A 309 14.24 -1.97 -2.18
CA VAL A 309 14.04 -1.34 -0.87
C VAL A 309 15.24 -0.44 -0.60
N TYR A 310 14.99 0.83 -0.26
CA TYR A 310 16.03 1.81 0.06
C TYR A 310 15.94 2.22 1.53
N GLY A 311 17.08 2.32 2.20
CA GLY A 311 17.23 3.01 3.46
C GLY A 311 17.92 4.35 3.22
N LEU A 312 17.23 5.43 3.55
CA LEU A 312 17.70 6.78 3.40
C LEU A 312 18.04 7.37 4.77
N ASP A 313 19.07 8.20 4.84
CA ASP A 313 19.35 9.01 6.02
C ASP A 313 18.19 9.98 6.27
N LYS A 314 17.65 9.97 7.46
CA LYS A 314 16.44 10.72 7.80
C LYS A 314 16.63 12.24 7.68
N THR A 315 17.82 12.74 7.95
CA THR A 315 18.11 14.18 7.99
C THR A 315 18.40 14.75 6.61
N THR A 316 19.10 13.98 5.76
CA THR A 316 19.60 14.45 4.46
C THR A 316 18.92 13.80 3.27
N GLY A 317 18.20 12.70 3.49
CA GLY A 317 17.63 11.86 2.45
C GLY A 317 18.67 11.05 1.66
N ALA A 318 19.96 11.11 2.01
CA ALA A 318 20.99 10.35 1.29
C ALA A 318 20.77 8.84 1.41
N ALA A 319 20.89 8.11 0.29
CA ALA A 319 20.78 6.66 0.31
C ALA A 319 21.95 6.05 1.09
N MET A 320 21.63 5.33 2.16
CA MET A 320 22.59 4.61 3.00
C MET A 320 22.81 3.19 2.49
N TRP A 321 21.74 2.57 2.05
CA TRP A 321 21.76 1.22 1.45
C TRP A 321 20.59 1.00 0.50
N SER A 322 20.72 0.00 -0.37
CA SER A 322 19.64 -0.51 -1.22
C SER A 322 19.65 -2.03 -1.29
N GLN A 323 18.47 -2.65 -1.32
CA GLN A 323 18.31 -4.10 -1.45
C GLN A 323 17.48 -4.42 -2.70
N GLN A 324 18.11 -5.13 -3.66
CA GLN A 324 17.51 -5.45 -4.96
C GLN A 324 17.10 -6.93 -5.10
N ALA A 325 17.36 -7.78 -4.12
CA ALA A 325 17.03 -9.21 -4.17
C ALA A 325 15.52 -9.51 -4.31
N LEU A 326 14.68 -8.49 -4.10
CA LEU A 326 13.23 -8.56 -4.22
C LEU A 326 12.71 -7.92 -5.52
N ALA A 327 13.57 -7.73 -6.51
CA ALA A 327 13.21 -7.07 -7.77
C ALA A 327 12.01 -7.75 -8.45
N ARG A 328 11.06 -6.93 -8.91
CA ARG A 328 9.83 -7.33 -9.62
C ARG A 328 8.92 -8.29 -8.83
N ARG A 329 9.03 -8.30 -7.50
CA ARG A 329 8.18 -9.10 -6.63
C ARG A 329 6.96 -8.37 -6.10
N SER A 330 6.67 -7.18 -6.63
CA SER A 330 5.54 -6.32 -6.19
C SER A 330 5.50 -6.19 -4.67
N VAL A 331 6.62 -5.75 -4.09
CA VAL A 331 6.75 -5.60 -2.64
C VAL A 331 5.82 -4.48 -2.14
N THR A 332 5.29 -4.67 -0.94
CA THR A 332 4.45 -3.68 -0.26
C THR A 332 5.26 -2.46 0.17
N GLY A 333 4.58 -1.41 0.62
CA GLY A 333 5.21 -0.40 1.47
C GLY A 333 5.90 -1.03 2.68
N PRO A 334 7.02 -0.45 3.13
CA PRO A 334 7.78 -0.98 4.25
C PRO A 334 7.13 -0.65 5.58
N VAL A 335 7.41 -1.47 6.62
CA VAL A 335 7.12 -1.14 8.01
C VAL A 335 8.33 -1.51 8.86
N ILE A 336 8.52 -0.83 10.00
CA ILE A 336 9.63 -1.10 10.89
C ILE A 336 9.13 -1.90 12.10
N GLN A 337 9.79 -3.06 12.36
CA GLN A 337 9.59 -3.89 13.53
C GLN A 337 10.93 -4.07 14.27
N GLY A 338 11.12 -3.33 15.36
CA GLY A 338 12.41 -3.25 16.04
C GLY A 338 13.52 -2.74 15.11
N ASP A 339 14.60 -3.47 15.00
CA ASP A 339 15.75 -3.15 14.14
C ASP A 339 15.61 -3.68 12.70
N TYR A 340 14.41 -4.01 12.28
CA TYR A 340 14.16 -4.62 10.99
C TYR A 340 13.08 -3.88 10.20
N VAL A 341 13.27 -3.85 8.88
CA VAL A 341 12.26 -3.44 7.91
C VAL A 341 11.53 -4.67 7.42
N VAL A 342 10.21 -4.62 7.32
CA VAL A 342 9.40 -5.72 6.80
C VAL A 342 8.64 -5.27 5.56
N VAL A 343 8.69 -6.11 4.53
CA VAL A 343 7.87 -5.98 3.32
C VAL A 343 7.21 -7.32 2.97
N GLY A 344 5.98 -7.27 2.47
CA GLY A 344 5.29 -8.41 1.89
C GLY A 344 5.49 -8.50 0.39
N ASP A 345 5.22 -9.66 -0.24
CA ASP A 345 5.31 -9.80 -1.69
C ASP A 345 4.07 -10.48 -2.32
N TYR A 346 4.04 -10.52 -3.66
CA TYR A 346 2.94 -11.06 -4.47
C TYR A 346 2.70 -12.58 -4.31
N LYS A 347 3.62 -13.32 -3.66
CA LYS A 347 3.49 -14.76 -3.36
C LYS A 347 3.24 -15.03 -1.87
N GLY A 348 2.94 -14.00 -1.09
CA GLY A 348 2.64 -14.11 0.33
C GLY A 348 3.86 -14.34 1.21
N TYR A 349 5.07 -14.06 0.71
CA TYR A 349 6.25 -14.03 1.54
C TYR A 349 6.37 -12.69 2.26
N LEU A 350 6.88 -12.75 3.48
CA LEU A 350 7.30 -11.64 4.30
C LEU A 350 8.83 -11.69 4.39
N HIS A 351 9.46 -10.54 4.19
CA HIS A 351 10.92 -10.41 4.21
C HIS A 351 11.30 -9.40 5.29
N TRP A 352 12.13 -9.82 6.23
CA TRP A 352 12.76 -8.96 7.24
C TRP A 352 14.15 -8.60 6.76
N LEU A 353 14.44 -7.31 6.68
CA LEU A 353 15.72 -6.75 6.32
C LEU A 353 16.28 -5.99 7.54
N ARG A 354 17.57 -6.09 7.79
CA ARG A 354 18.18 -5.26 8.85
C ARG A 354 18.07 -3.78 8.48
N LEU A 355 17.61 -2.98 9.42
CA LEU A 355 17.44 -1.53 9.22
C LEU A 355 18.79 -0.82 8.96
N ALA A 356 19.88 -1.34 9.53
CA ALA A 356 21.20 -0.73 9.44
C ALA A 356 21.85 -0.81 8.04
N ASP A 357 21.60 -1.90 7.29
CA ASP A 357 22.33 -2.17 6.03
C ASP A 357 21.49 -2.83 4.94
N GLY A 358 20.20 -3.07 5.18
CA GLY A 358 19.27 -3.69 4.23
C GLY A 358 19.50 -5.18 3.98
N ALA A 359 20.37 -5.87 4.72
CA ALA A 359 20.61 -7.29 4.54
C ALA A 359 19.39 -8.12 4.94
N LEU A 360 19.07 -9.17 4.15
CA LEU A 360 18.01 -10.11 4.46
C LEU A 360 18.33 -10.84 5.78
N ALA A 361 17.43 -10.78 6.75
CA ALA A 361 17.59 -11.35 8.08
C ALA A 361 16.67 -12.53 8.33
N ALA A 362 15.42 -12.47 7.85
CA ALA A 362 14.46 -13.56 7.94
C ALA A 362 13.50 -13.54 6.75
N ARG A 363 12.87 -14.68 6.52
CA ARG A 363 11.77 -14.83 5.59
C ARG A 363 10.77 -15.82 6.14
N ASP A 364 9.48 -15.46 6.13
CA ASP A 364 8.39 -16.40 6.41
C ASP A 364 7.35 -16.34 5.27
N ARG A 365 6.50 -17.33 5.19
CA ARG A 365 5.41 -17.36 4.23
C ARG A 365 4.07 -17.35 4.97
N GLY A 366 3.45 -16.17 5.05
CA GLY A 366 2.19 -15.95 5.74
C GLY A 366 0.99 -16.68 5.13
N GLY A 367 1.08 -17.01 3.84
CA GLY A 367 0.06 -17.69 3.04
C GLY A 367 0.55 -17.93 1.64
N HIS A 368 -0.37 -18.28 0.72
CA HIS A 368 -0.06 -18.44 -0.71
C HIS A 368 -0.51 -17.23 -1.52
N ASP A 369 -1.40 -16.42 -0.96
CA ASP A 369 -2.01 -15.28 -1.60
C ASP A 369 -1.18 -14.01 -1.41
N PRO A 370 -1.21 -13.09 -2.38
CA PRO A 370 -0.44 -11.84 -2.33
C PRO A 370 -0.68 -11.04 -1.05
N VAL A 371 0.39 -10.41 -0.55
CA VAL A 371 0.32 -9.30 0.40
C VAL A 371 0.53 -8.03 -0.40
N ILE A 372 -0.51 -7.20 -0.51
CA ILE A 372 -0.49 -5.94 -1.28
C ILE A 372 -0.65 -4.71 -0.38
N ALA A 373 -1.29 -4.89 0.78
CA ALA A 373 -1.41 -3.85 1.79
C ALA A 373 -0.12 -3.73 2.59
N GLN A 374 0.24 -2.51 2.96
CA GLN A 374 1.36 -2.27 3.87
C GLN A 374 1.08 -2.97 5.21
N PRO A 375 2.01 -3.76 5.75
CA PRO A 375 1.87 -4.34 7.09
C PRO A 375 1.78 -3.26 8.18
N VAL A 376 1.27 -3.64 9.35
CA VAL A 376 1.14 -2.74 10.52
C VAL A 376 1.93 -3.30 11.68
N VAL A 377 2.63 -2.45 12.43
CA VAL A 377 3.28 -2.83 13.70
C VAL A 377 2.64 -2.06 14.86
N ALA A 378 2.21 -2.79 15.87
CA ALA A 378 1.69 -2.24 17.11
C ALA A 378 2.18 -3.11 18.29
N ASP A 379 2.67 -2.49 19.35
CA ASP A 379 3.19 -3.16 20.56
C ASP A 379 4.18 -4.30 20.24
N GLY A 380 5.05 -4.08 19.24
CA GLY A 380 6.03 -5.06 18.79
C GLY A 380 5.46 -6.23 17.96
N VAL A 381 4.14 -6.28 17.75
CA VAL A 381 3.47 -7.27 16.93
C VAL A 381 3.30 -6.74 15.50
N LEU A 382 3.81 -7.48 14.52
CA LEU A 382 3.58 -7.23 13.12
C LEU A 382 2.27 -7.92 12.69
N LEU A 383 1.37 -7.16 12.09
CA LEU A 383 0.11 -7.62 11.53
C LEU A 383 0.16 -7.56 10.00
N VAL A 384 -0.23 -8.65 9.36
CA VAL A 384 -0.24 -8.77 7.90
C VAL A 384 -1.55 -9.37 7.44
N GLN A 385 -2.25 -8.67 6.55
CA GLN A 385 -3.44 -9.17 5.89
C GLN A 385 -3.15 -9.42 4.41
N ASN A 386 -3.48 -10.61 3.90
CA ASN A 386 -3.36 -10.92 2.49
C ASN A 386 -4.68 -10.64 1.73
N VAL A 387 -4.61 -10.73 0.40
CA VAL A 387 -5.78 -10.44 -0.48
C VAL A 387 -6.94 -11.42 -0.32
N ASP A 388 -6.75 -12.59 0.30
CA ASP A 388 -7.83 -13.57 0.57
C ASP A 388 -8.46 -13.40 1.96
N GLY A 389 -8.10 -12.33 2.69
CA GLY A 389 -8.65 -12.03 4.02
C GLY A 389 -8.01 -12.81 5.17
N LYS A 390 -6.87 -13.47 4.94
CA LYS A 390 -6.09 -14.08 6.01
C LYS A 390 -5.28 -13.01 6.72
N LEU A 391 -5.51 -12.85 8.01
CA LEU A 391 -4.75 -12.00 8.92
C LEU A 391 -3.81 -12.86 9.76
N ALA A 392 -2.55 -12.46 9.87
CA ALA A 392 -1.53 -13.13 10.66
C ALA A 392 -0.74 -12.13 11.50
N ALA A 393 -0.32 -12.55 12.68
CA ALA A 393 0.48 -11.78 13.60
C ALA A 393 1.83 -12.44 13.87
N TYR A 394 2.89 -11.62 13.91
CA TYR A 394 4.26 -12.07 14.08
C TYR A 394 4.98 -11.25 15.15
N ARG A 395 5.87 -11.92 15.86
CA ARG A 395 6.75 -11.28 16.83
C ARG A 395 8.20 -11.69 16.55
N LEU A 396 9.13 -10.78 16.79
CA LEU A 396 10.55 -11.14 16.84
C LEU A 396 10.77 -12.05 18.04
N ALA A 397 11.44 -13.19 17.82
CA ALA A 397 11.83 -14.05 18.92
C ALA A 397 12.98 -13.39 19.70
N ASN A 398 12.89 -13.46 21.02
CA ASN A 398 13.95 -12.98 21.92
C ASN A 398 15.20 -13.86 21.81
#